data_2096a868bf4fb026a2133ad3490200e5
#
_entry.id   2096a868bf4fb026a2133ad3490200e5
#
_cell.length_a   1.000
_cell.length_b   1.000
_cell.length_c   1.000
_cell.angle_alpha   90.00
_cell.angle_beta   90.00
_cell.angle_gamma   90.00
#
_symmetry.space_group_name_H-M   'P 1'
#
loop_
_entity.id
_entity.type
_entity.pdbx_description
1 polymer ?
#
loop_
_entity_poly.entity_id
_entity_poly.type
_entity_poly.pdbx_seq_one_letter_code
_entity_poly.pdbx_strand_id
1 'polypeptide(L)'
;MRHTNKIIKALAIVLFFGVAICGCRKEETIVPPVYGPLGFQTDPDADPIGMYVLNEGNMGSNKADIDFLDYREASYACGIYAEKNPTVVRGLGDTGNDLQIYDGRLFAVINGSHKVEVMDAYTAKRITQIDIANCRYIAFKDNYAYVTAYVGSDAEFSADRKGSVFKVNLDTYKIEGETQVGYQPEEIAIIGNNVYVANSGGHRAPNYDSTVSVIDLDSMKEVYKIDVAINLCHIKADSKGNLWVSSNGNYVDVASNLYRLEKDGAQYKVAETMNIPVSNMAIANDSLYIYSSEYNYATSSSTISYAIVDAARASVVSRKIITDGTESQIVSPYGIAVHPTNGDIYITDAKNYTSSGTLYCYSKSGAQKWSATTGDIPGHFAFLPREK
;
A
#
# COMPACT_ATOMS: atom_id res chain seq x y z
N MET A 1 -68.30 10.91 -18.14
CA MET A 1 -67.11 11.08 -18.96
C MET A 1 -65.93 11.84 -18.29
N ARG A 2 -66.13 12.70 -17.28
CA ARG A 2 -64.97 13.42 -16.62
C ARG A 2 -64.21 12.61 -15.57
N HIS A 3 -64.81 11.56 -15.00
CA HIS A 3 -64.13 10.74 -13.98
C HIS A 3 -63.24 9.63 -14.57
N THR A 4 -63.64 9.04 -15.71
CA THR A 4 -62.87 8.00 -16.40
C THR A 4 -61.52 8.50 -16.93
N ASN A 5 -61.43 9.74 -17.40
CA ASN A 5 -60.18 10.32 -17.91
C ASN A 5 -59.14 10.63 -16.82
N LYS A 6 -59.57 10.84 -15.56
CA LYS A 6 -58.62 11.01 -14.44
C LYS A 6 -58.00 9.69 -13.98
N ILE A 7 -58.75 8.60 -14.00
CA ILE A 7 -58.26 7.27 -13.62
C ILE A 7 -57.29 6.76 -14.67
N ILE A 8 -57.56 6.93 -15.96
CA ILE A 8 -56.67 6.53 -17.05
C ILE A 8 -55.34 7.33 -17.00
N LYS A 9 -55.37 8.62 -16.69
CA LYS A 9 -54.16 9.44 -16.52
C LYS A 9 -53.36 9.06 -15.29
N ALA A 10 -53.99 8.67 -14.19
CA ALA A 10 -53.33 8.18 -12.98
C ALA A 10 -52.71 6.80 -13.20
N LEU A 11 -53.38 5.90 -13.92
CA LEU A 11 -52.78 4.58 -14.27
C LEU A 11 -51.63 4.70 -15.25
N ALA A 12 -51.67 5.65 -16.22
CA ALA A 12 -50.56 5.88 -17.16
C ALA A 12 -49.30 6.45 -16.45
N ILE A 13 -49.48 7.29 -15.44
CA ILE A 13 -48.40 7.85 -14.64
C ILE A 13 -47.76 6.76 -13.75
N VAL A 14 -48.55 5.85 -13.16
CA VAL A 14 -48.07 4.75 -12.35
C VAL A 14 -47.34 3.70 -13.22
N LEU A 15 -47.79 3.43 -14.44
CA LEU A 15 -47.07 2.58 -15.38
C LEU A 15 -45.74 3.20 -15.86
N PHE A 16 -45.69 4.52 -16.05
CA PHE A 16 -44.46 5.20 -16.48
C PHE A 16 -43.42 5.28 -15.37
N PHE A 17 -43.82 5.38 -14.10
CA PHE A 17 -42.91 5.31 -12.96
C PHE A 17 -42.43 3.87 -12.65
N GLY A 18 -43.22 2.86 -12.98
CA GLY A 18 -42.84 1.44 -12.78
C GLY A 18 -41.78 0.95 -13.76
N VAL A 19 -41.62 1.57 -14.93
CA VAL A 19 -40.61 1.17 -15.93
C VAL A 19 -39.27 1.87 -15.71
N ALA A 20 -39.24 2.97 -14.92
CA ALA A 20 -38.02 3.71 -14.64
C ALA A 20 -37.15 3.07 -13.52
N ILE A 21 -37.64 2.02 -12.84
CA ILE A 21 -36.91 1.35 -11.75
C ILE A 21 -36.21 0.05 -12.20
N CYS A 22 -36.45 -0.40 -13.43
CA CYS A 22 -35.56 -1.37 -14.08
C CYS A 22 -34.32 -0.65 -14.59
N GLY A 23 -33.52 -0.08 -13.69
CA GLY A 23 -32.14 0.26 -13.97
C GLY A 23 -31.46 -1.02 -14.44
N CYS A 24 -31.18 -1.12 -15.75
CA CYS A 24 -30.26 -2.13 -16.26
C CYS A 24 -28.97 -2.00 -15.46
N ARG A 25 -28.80 -2.84 -14.45
CA ARG A 25 -27.50 -3.13 -13.89
C ARG A 25 -26.72 -3.69 -15.08
N LYS A 26 -25.85 -2.88 -15.68
CA LYS A 26 -24.86 -3.43 -16.60
C LYS A 26 -24.12 -4.47 -15.78
N GLU A 27 -24.28 -5.74 -16.12
CA GLU A 27 -23.36 -6.76 -15.65
C GLU A 27 -21.99 -6.24 -16.05
N GLU A 28 -21.12 -5.98 -15.07
CA GLU A 28 -19.75 -5.65 -15.37
C GLU A 28 -19.17 -6.87 -16.07
N THR A 29 -18.91 -6.73 -17.35
CA THR A 29 -18.28 -7.79 -18.13
C THR A 29 -16.89 -7.96 -17.53
N ILE A 30 -16.60 -9.11 -16.94
CA ILE A 30 -15.25 -9.45 -16.47
C ILE A 30 -14.36 -9.41 -17.71
N VAL A 31 -13.51 -8.40 -17.77
CA VAL A 31 -12.50 -8.31 -18.83
C VAL A 31 -11.38 -9.29 -18.45
N PRO A 32 -11.10 -10.31 -19.26
CA PRO A 32 -10.01 -11.22 -18.95
C PRO A 32 -8.69 -10.46 -18.81
N PRO A 33 -7.82 -10.85 -17.86
CA PRO A 33 -6.51 -10.23 -17.73
C PRO A 33 -5.68 -10.36 -18.99
N VAL A 34 -4.89 -9.34 -19.29
CA VAL A 34 -3.98 -9.35 -20.43
C VAL A 34 -2.67 -9.99 -19.98
N TYR A 35 -2.34 -11.14 -20.56
CA TYR A 35 -1.04 -11.79 -20.37
C TYR A 35 -0.10 -11.37 -21.49
N GLY A 36 1.10 -10.92 -21.12
CA GLY A 36 2.11 -10.49 -22.08
C GLY A 36 3.50 -11.00 -21.70
N PRO A 37 4.30 -11.47 -22.68
CA PRO A 37 5.70 -11.81 -22.46
C PRO A 37 6.52 -10.53 -22.19
N LEU A 38 7.44 -10.58 -21.24
CA LEU A 38 8.27 -9.43 -20.86
C LEU A 38 9.66 -9.42 -21.52
N GLY A 39 9.98 -10.42 -22.30
CA GLY A 39 11.24 -10.46 -23.05
C GLY A 39 12.50 -10.76 -22.22
N PHE A 40 12.37 -11.07 -20.92
CA PHE A 40 13.47 -11.64 -20.16
C PHE A 40 13.44 -13.18 -20.21
N GLN A 41 14.54 -13.81 -19.81
CA GLN A 41 14.66 -15.26 -19.86
C GLN A 41 13.80 -15.90 -18.75
N THR A 42 13.01 -16.92 -19.11
CA THR A 42 12.26 -17.76 -18.18
C THR A 42 13.20 -18.48 -17.21
N ASP A 43 12.80 -18.58 -15.95
CA ASP A 43 13.54 -19.30 -14.91
C ASP A 43 12.60 -20.24 -14.13
N PRO A 44 12.47 -21.51 -14.55
CA PRO A 44 11.62 -22.49 -13.87
C PRO A 44 11.99 -22.70 -12.38
N ASP A 45 13.22 -22.35 -12.02
CA ASP A 45 13.76 -22.49 -10.66
C ASP A 45 13.75 -21.19 -9.86
N ALA A 46 13.11 -20.14 -10.37
CA ALA A 46 13.02 -18.85 -9.71
C ALA A 46 12.52 -18.96 -8.25
N ASP A 47 13.13 -18.20 -7.36
CA ASP A 47 12.66 -17.97 -5.99
C ASP A 47 13.00 -16.53 -5.58
N PRO A 48 11.97 -15.67 -5.43
CA PRO A 48 10.53 -15.92 -5.52
C PRO A 48 10.08 -16.36 -6.93
N ILE A 49 8.98 -17.11 -6.98
CA ILE A 49 8.39 -17.60 -8.25
C ILE A 49 7.64 -16.50 -9.00
N GLY A 50 7.23 -15.44 -8.29
CA GLY A 50 6.49 -14.33 -8.86
C GLY A 50 6.39 -13.13 -7.91
N MET A 51 5.68 -12.11 -8.36
CA MET A 51 5.42 -10.90 -7.59
C MET A 51 4.03 -10.38 -7.90
N TYR A 52 3.23 -10.15 -6.86
CA TYR A 52 1.99 -9.41 -6.98
C TYR A 52 2.25 -7.90 -6.94
N VAL A 53 1.48 -7.15 -7.70
CA VAL A 53 1.42 -5.68 -7.67
C VAL A 53 -0.01 -5.27 -7.34
N LEU A 54 -0.22 -4.51 -6.28
CA LEU A 54 -1.51 -3.92 -5.96
C LEU A 54 -1.64 -2.58 -6.70
N ASN A 55 -2.65 -2.49 -7.53
CA ASN A 55 -3.13 -1.25 -8.13
C ASN A 55 -4.15 -0.66 -7.17
N GLU A 56 -3.88 0.52 -6.62
CA GLU A 56 -4.76 1.13 -5.62
C GLU A 56 -6.11 1.52 -6.19
N GLY A 57 -6.14 1.97 -7.44
CA GLY A 57 -7.31 2.60 -8.06
C GLY A 57 -7.64 3.98 -7.46
N ASN A 58 -8.44 4.75 -8.14
CA ASN A 58 -8.86 6.07 -7.65
C ASN A 58 -9.94 5.92 -6.58
N MET A 59 -9.86 6.72 -5.54
CA MET A 59 -10.86 6.77 -4.48
C MET A 59 -12.26 7.00 -5.06
N GLY A 60 -13.22 6.16 -4.66
CA GLY A 60 -14.61 6.20 -5.14
C GLY A 60 -14.83 5.51 -6.48
N SER A 61 -13.78 4.97 -7.12
CA SER A 61 -13.90 4.30 -8.42
C SER A 61 -14.13 2.79 -8.35
N ASN A 62 -13.88 2.18 -7.20
CA ASN A 62 -13.92 0.71 -6.99
C ASN A 62 -13.03 -0.05 -7.99
N LYS A 63 -11.81 0.44 -8.22
CA LYS A 63 -10.88 -0.07 -9.22
C LYS A 63 -9.59 -0.68 -8.62
N ALA A 64 -9.54 -0.93 -7.32
CA ALA A 64 -8.42 -1.67 -6.77
C ALA A 64 -8.39 -3.07 -7.38
N ASP A 65 -7.21 -3.50 -7.82
CA ASP A 65 -6.98 -4.83 -8.41
C ASP A 65 -5.54 -5.27 -8.15
N ILE A 66 -5.25 -6.53 -8.42
CA ILE A 66 -3.90 -7.08 -8.35
C ILE A 66 -3.44 -7.55 -9.71
N ASP A 67 -2.17 -7.25 -10.02
CA ASP A 67 -1.46 -7.81 -11.17
C ASP A 67 -0.51 -8.91 -10.67
N PHE A 68 -0.05 -9.77 -11.58
CA PHE A 68 0.91 -10.82 -11.26
C PHE A 68 2.03 -10.91 -12.30
N LEU A 69 3.26 -10.81 -11.82
CA LEU A 69 4.48 -11.10 -12.56
C LEU A 69 4.91 -12.53 -12.25
N ASP A 70 4.96 -13.41 -13.26
CA ASP A 70 5.49 -14.77 -13.14
C ASP A 70 6.93 -14.81 -13.67
N TYR A 71 7.90 -15.05 -12.78
CA TYR A 71 9.31 -15.14 -13.15
C TYR A 71 9.64 -16.41 -13.91
N ARG A 72 8.87 -17.49 -13.68
CA ARG A 72 9.08 -18.79 -14.34
C ARG A 72 8.71 -18.74 -15.82
N GLU A 73 7.65 -17.99 -16.14
CA GLU A 73 7.11 -17.87 -17.49
C GLU A 73 7.51 -16.55 -18.18
N ALA A 74 8.23 -15.66 -17.46
CA ALA A 74 8.55 -14.30 -17.91
C ALA A 74 7.33 -13.55 -18.44
N SER A 75 6.20 -13.63 -17.73
CA SER A 75 4.93 -13.06 -18.14
C SER A 75 4.35 -12.13 -17.09
N TYR A 76 3.52 -11.18 -17.53
CA TYR A 76 2.80 -10.24 -16.68
C TYR A 76 1.32 -10.28 -16.99
N ALA A 77 0.49 -10.37 -15.97
CA ALA A 77 -0.96 -10.39 -16.06
C ALA A 77 -1.57 -9.24 -15.25
N CYS A 78 -2.32 -8.37 -15.93
CA CYS A 78 -3.01 -7.26 -15.30
C CYS A 78 -4.40 -7.66 -14.84
N GLY A 79 -4.83 -7.18 -13.65
CA GLY A 79 -6.22 -7.25 -13.22
C GLY A 79 -6.74 -8.67 -13.00
N ILE A 80 -5.96 -9.51 -12.30
CA ILE A 80 -6.28 -10.93 -12.18
C ILE A 80 -7.35 -11.25 -11.13
N TYR A 81 -7.69 -10.32 -10.22
CA TYR A 81 -8.57 -10.63 -9.09
C TYR A 81 -9.95 -11.12 -9.54
N ALA A 82 -10.57 -10.41 -10.48
CA ALA A 82 -11.92 -10.77 -10.95
C ALA A 82 -11.94 -12.12 -11.69
N GLU A 83 -10.91 -12.45 -12.46
CA GLU A 83 -10.77 -13.76 -13.11
C GLU A 83 -10.68 -14.89 -12.09
N LYS A 84 -9.85 -14.71 -11.06
CA LYS A 84 -9.65 -15.72 -10.01
C LYS A 84 -10.85 -15.85 -9.08
N ASN A 85 -11.68 -14.79 -8.99
CA ASN A 85 -12.80 -14.69 -8.05
C ASN A 85 -14.11 -14.24 -8.73
N PRO A 86 -14.62 -14.95 -9.74
CA PRO A 86 -15.74 -14.50 -10.56
C PRO A 86 -17.07 -14.36 -9.80
N THR A 87 -17.18 -14.91 -8.59
CA THR A 87 -18.37 -14.78 -7.72
C THR A 87 -18.34 -13.53 -6.84
N VAL A 88 -17.24 -12.80 -6.79
CA VAL A 88 -17.09 -11.57 -6.00
C VAL A 88 -17.55 -10.37 -6.83
N VAL A 89 -18.82 -10.01 -6.69
CA VAL A 89 -19.54 -9.03 -7.55
C VAL A 89 -18.90 -7.64 -7.58
N ARG A 90 -18.20 -7.23 -6.53
CA ARG A 90 -17.59 -5.88 -6.42
C ARG A 90 -16.08 -5.84 -6.72
N GLY A 91 -15.53 -6.92 -7.26
CA GLY A 91 -14.09 -7.02 -7.46
C GLY A 91 -13.30 -6.95 -6.15
N LEU A 92 -12.03 -6.55 -6.20
CA LEU A 92 -11.19 -6.43 -5.02
C LEU A 92 -11.66 -5.29 -4.10
N GLY A 93 -12.12 -4.18 -4.66
CA GLY A 93 -12.69 -3.05 -3.89
C GLY A 93 -12.18 -1.69 -4.32
N ASP A 94 -12.27 -0.74 -3.41
CA ASP A 94 -11.89 0.66 -3.63
C ASP A 94 -10.68 1.04 -2.79
N THR A 95 -9.69 1.65 -3.40
CA THR A 95 -8.46 2.19 -2.81
C THR A 95 -7.65 1.14 -2.03
N GLY A 96 -6.79 0.41 -2.74
CA GLY A 96 -5.76 -0.46 -2.13
C GLY A 96 -4.73 0.37 -1.36
N ASN A 97 -4.16 -0.18 -0.28
CA ASN A 97 -3.21 0.57 0.54
C ASN A 97 -1.99 -0.21 1.01
N ASP A 98 -2.07 -1.52 1.08
CA ASP A 98 -0.94 -2.40 1.39
C ASP A 98 -1.18 -3.80 0.85
N LEU A 99 -0.09 -4.52 0.57
CA LEU A 99 -0.11 -5.86 0.02
C LEU A 99 1.02 -6.69 0.63
N GLN A 100 0.69 -7.77 1.33
CA GLN A 100 1.66 -8.61 2.00
C GLN A 100 1.36 -10.10 1.79
N ILE A 101 2.40 -10.92 1.71
CA ILE A 101 2.29 -12.38 1.77
C ILE A 101 2.80 -12.87 3.13
N TYR A 102 2.00 -13.67 3.79
CA TYR A 102 2.37 -14.31 5.03
C TYR A 102 1.75 -15.71 5.13
N ASP A 103 2.56 -16.70 5.43
CA ASP A 103 2.17 -18.10 5.64
C ASP A 103 1.26 -18.64 4.52
N GLY A 104 1.70 -18.49 3.26
CA GLY A 104 0.98 -18.96 2.06
C GLY A 104 -0.30 -18.19 1.72
N ARG A 105 -0.57 -17.08 2.41
CA ARG A 105 -1.74 -16.21 2.18
C ARG A 105 -1.31 -14.84 1.69
N LEU A 106 -2.08 -14.28 0.76
CA LEU A 106 -1.94 -12.92 0.24
C LEU A 106 -3.00 -12.04 0.91
N PHE A 107 -2.54 -10.98 1.56
CA PHE A 107 -3.39 -10.01 2.25
C PHE A 107 -3.34 -8.68 1.50
N ALA A 108 -4.49 -8.22 1.04
CA ALA A 108 -4.64 -6.90 0.42
C ALA A 108 -5.47 -6.00 1.35
N VAL A 109 -4.87 -4.91 1.81
CA VAL A 109 -5.55 -3.90 2.63
C VAL A 109 -6.27 -2.93 1.71
N ILE A 110 -7.59 -2.92 1.78
CA ILE A 110 -8.45 -2.12 0.89
C ILE A 110 -9.15 -1.04 1.70
N ASN A 111 -8.49 0.12 1.75
CA ASN A 111 -8.87 1.25 2.62
C ASN A 111 -10.28 1.77 2.34
N GLY A 112 -10.59 2.10 1.08
CA GLY A 112 -11.89 2.66 0.70
C GLY A 112 -13.05 1.66 0.82
N SER A 113 -12.75 0.35 0.81
CA SER A 113 -13.74 -0.71 1.07
C SER A 113 -13.75 -1.19 2.51
N HIS A 114 -12.94 -0.60 3.40
CA HIS A 114 -12.92 -0.88 4.83
C HIS A 114 -12.68 -2.35 5.18
N LYS A 115 -11.76 -3.02 4.48
CA LYS A 115 -11.48 -4.44 4.66
C LYS A 115 -10.04 -4.80 4.37
N VAL A 116 -9.61 -5.93 4.93
CA VAL A 116 -8.46 -6.68 4.47
C VAL A 116 -8.98 -7.91 3.72
N GLU A 117 -8.70 -8.00 2.43
CA GLU A 117 -9.01 -9.18 1.63
C GLU A 117 -7.94 -10.24 1.83
N VAL A 118 -8.33 -11.47 2.12
CA VAL A 118 -7.43 -12.61 2.34
C VAL A 118 -7.60 -13.61 1.22
N MET A 119 -6.50 -13.92 0.54
CA MET A 119 -6.44 -14.84 -0.59
C MET A 119 -5.38 -15.92 -0.36
N ASP A 120 -5.51 -17.04 -1.02
CA ASP A 120 -4.43 -18.01 -1.17
C ASP A 120 -3.34 -17.39 -2.07
N ALA A 121 -2.08 -17.40 -1.60
CA ALA A 121 -1.01 -16.68 -2.28
C ALA A 121 -0.60 -17.31 -3.62
N TYR A 122 -0.84 -18.60 -3.84
CA TYR A 122 -0.44 -19.30 -5.05
C TYR A 122 -1.51 -19.29 -6.15
N THR A 123 -2.75 -19.06 -5.78
CA THR A 123 -3.89 -19.10 -6.72
C THR A 123 -4.62 -17.77 -6.85
N ALA A 124 -4.35 -16.81 -5.97
CA ALA A 124 -5.08 -15.55 -5.79
C ALA A 124 -6.59 -15.74 -5.52
N LYS A 125 -7.02 -16.95 -5.13
CA LYS A 125 -8.42 -17.24 -4.77
C LYS A 125 -8.73 -16.71 -3.38
N ARG A 126 -9.84 -16.01 -3.28
CA ARG A 126 -10.36 -15.47 -2.03
C ARG A 126 -10.62 -16.58 -1.01
N ILE A 127 -10.09 -16.39 0.18
CA ILE A 127 -10.39 -17.21 1.37
C ILE A 127 -11.48 -16.53 2.18
N THR A 128 -11.27 -15.26 2.56
CA THR A 128 -12.19 -14.48 3.39
C THR A 128 -11.88 -12.99 3.28
N GLN A 129 -12.60 -12.17 4.03
CA GLN A 129 -12.26 -10.78 4.32
C GLN A 129 -12.34 -10.51 5.82
N ILE A 130 -11.62 -9.51 6.28
CA ILE A 130 -11.63 -8.98 7.65
C ILE A 130 -12.08 -7.54 7.57
N ASP A 131 -13.22 -7.22 8.17
CA ASP A 131 -13.78 -5.86 8.12
C ASP A 131 -13.09 -4.99 9.16
N ILE A 132 -12.35 -3.97 8.70
CA ILE A 132 -11.68 -2.97 9.52
C ILE A 132 -11.85 -1.60 8.85
N ALA A 133 -12.58 -0.69 9.51
CA ALA A 133 -12.86 0.63 8.96
C ALA A 133 -11.57 1.44 8.77
N ASN A 134 -11.40 2.05 7.58
CA ASN A 134 -10.25 2.90 7.24
C ASN A 134 -8.89 2.24 7.53
N CYS A 135 -8.75 0.92 7.28
CA CYS A 135 -7.51 0.18 7.43
C CYS A 135 -6.40 0.72 6.51
N ARG A 136 -5.14 0.67 6.99
CA ARG A 136 -4.00 1.28 6.28
C ARG A 136 -2.91 0.28 5.94
N TYR A 137 -2.19 -0.24 6.91
CA TYR A 137 -1.06 -1.14 6.72
C TYR A 137 -1.20 -2.38 7.60
N ILE A 138 -0.53 -3.46 7.21
CA ILE A 138 -0.58 -4.74 7.89
C ILE A 138 0.83 -5.28 8.15
N ALA A 139 1.06 -5.84 9.33
CA ALA A 139 2.27 -6.58 9.66
C ALA A 139 1.92 -7.87 10.40
N PHE A 140 2.84 -8.83 10.41
CA PHE A 140 2.57 -10.17 10.93
C PHE A 140 3.61 -10.59 11.96
N LYS A 141 3.13 -11.30 12.97
CA LYS A 141 3.98 -12.05 13.89
C LYS A 141 3.25 -13.29 14.40
N ASP A 142 3.93 -14.43 14.32
CA ASP A 142 3.37 -15.72 14.74
C ASP A 142 2.01 -15.98 14.07
N ASN A 143 0.97 -16.30 14.80
CA ASN A 143 -0.36 -16.53 14.28
C ASN A 143 -1.27 -15.29 14.24
N TYR A 144 -0.68 -14.09 14.19
CA TYR A 144 -1.43 -12.84 14.24
C TYR A 144 -1.04 -11.85 13.15
N ALA A 145 -2.04 -11.14 12.63
CA ALA A 145 -1.85 -9.91 11.87
C ALA A 145 -2.15 -8.69 12.77
N TYR A 146 -1.44 -7.61 12.52
CA TYR A 146 -1.62 -6.31 13.18
C TYR A 146 -1.90 -5.28 12.10
N VAL A 147 -3.07 -4.64 12.17
CA VAL A 147 -3.56 -3.74 11.12
C VAL A 147 -3.75 -2.35 11.69
N THR A 148 -3.10 -1.35 11.10
CA THR A 148 -3.35 0.06 11.42
C THR A 148 -4.64 0.53 10.77
N ALA A 149 -5.39 1.41 11.46
CA ALA A 149 -6.58 2.04 10.93
C ALA A 149 -6.75 3.44 11.48
N TYR A 150 -7.33 4.34 10.68
CA TYR A 150 -7.55 5.74 11.08
C TYR A 150 -8.57 5.92 12.19
N VAL A 151 -9.37 4.92 12.45
CA VAL A 151 -10.43 4.92 13.47
C VAL A 151 -10.42 3.63 14.26
N GLY A 152 -11.00 3.66 15.47
CA GLY A 152 -11.31 2.47 16.25
C GLY A 152 -12.56 1.74 15.72
N SER A 153 -12.87 0.59 16.32
CA SER A 153 -13.94 -0.33 15.89
C SER A 153 -15.33 0.29 15.83
N ASP A 154 -15.63 1.24 16.71
CA ASP A 154 -16.97 1.85 16.85
C ASP A 154 -16.98 3.33 16.44
N ALA A 155 -16.04 3.77 15.61
CA ALA A 155 -15.88 5.18 15.30
C ALA A 155 -15.99 5.46 13.79
N GLU A 156 -16.73 6.51 13.44
CA GLU A 156 -16.65 7.12 12.13
C GLU A 156 -15.37 7.95 11.98
N PHE A 157 -14.85 8.06 10.78
CA PHE A 157 -13.66 8.87 10.50
C PHE A 157 -13.89 10.34 10.86
N SER A 158 -12.95 10.89 11.60
CA SER A 158 -12.79 12.32 11.84
C SER A 158 -11.30 12.62 11.98
N ALA A 159 -10.84 13.74 11.43
CA ALA A 159 -9.45 14.17 11.53
C ALA A 159 -8.96 14.26 12.99
N ASP A 160 -9.84 14.66 13.91
CA ASP A 160 -9.54 14.83 15.33
C ASP A 160 -9.72 13.54 16.16
N ARG A 161 -9.92 12.39 15.52
CA ARG A 161 -9.93 11.10 16.20
C ARG A 161 -8.59 10.40 16.06
N LYS A 162 -8.17 9.76 17.14
CA LYS A 162 -7.01 8.86 17.12
C LYS A 162 -7.38 7.56 16.43
N GLY A 163 -6.40 6.98 15.75
CA GLY A 163 -6.53 5.67 15.15
C GLY A 163 -6.19 4.53 16.09
N SER A 164 -6.24 3.32 15.55
CA SER A 164 -6.01 2.09 16.31
C SER A 164 -5.14 1.10 15.53
N VAL A 165 -4.56 0.15 16.28
CA VAL A 165 -3.99 -1.09 15.76
C VAL A 165 -4.89 -2.25 16.18
N PHE A 166 -5.35 -3.02 15.21
CA PHE A 166 -6.15 -4.22 15.43
C PHE A 166 -5.28 -5.47 15.41
N LYS A 167 -5.44 -6.35 16.41
CA LYS A 167 -4.85 -7.69 16.44
C LYS A 167 -5.87 -8.69 15.90
N VAL A 168 -5.51 -9.39 14.82
CA VAL A 168 -6.34 -10.37 14.15
C VAL A 168 -5.71 -11.75 14.24
N ASN A 169 -6.47 -12.72 14.70
CA ASN A 169 -6.07 -14.13 14.72
C ASN A 169 -6.17 -14.73 13.31
N LEU A 170 -5.10 -15.36 12.82
CA LEU A 170 -5.01 -15.85 11.45
C LEU A 170 -5.69 -17.23 11.22
N ASP A 171 -6.04 -17.97 12.26
CA ASP A 171 -6.82 -19.21 12.13
C ASP A 171 -8.33 -18.93 12.02
N THR A 172 -8.78 -17.90 12.74
CA THR A 172 -10.21 -17.57 12.82
C THR A 172 -10.62 -16.35 12.03
N TYR A 173 -9.63 -15.53 11.60
CA TYR A 173 -9.79 -14.21 10.99
C TYR A 173 -10.63 -13.23 11.83
N LYS A 174 -10.65 -13.41 13.15
CA LYS A 174 -11.37 -12.54 14.08
C LYS A 174 -10.42 -11.53 14.73
N ILE A 175 -10.94 -10.33 14.95
CA ILE A 175 -10.28 -9.31 15.76
C ILE A 175 -10.34 -9.77 17.21
N GLU A 176 -9.17 -9.91 17.85
CA GLU A 176 -9.02 -10.32 19.25
C GLU A 176 -8.47 -9.21 20.15
N GLY A 177 -8.07 -8.08 19.56
CA GLY A 177 -7.54 -6.95 20.32
C GLY A 177 -7.54 -5.67 19.52
N GLU A 178 -7.58 -4.55 20.25
CA GLU A 178 -7.47 -3.21 19.71
C GLU A 178 -6.66 -2.34 20.65
N THR A 179 -5.76 -1.53 20.10
CA THR A 179 -4.96 -0.56 20.85
C THR A 179 -5.05 0.79 20.17
N GLN A 180 -5.57 1.79 20.88
CA GLN A 180 -5.56 3.17 20.40
C GLN A 180 -4.13 3.70 20.35
N VAL A 181 -3.77 4.42 19.26
CA VAL A 181 -2.43 4.98 18.99
C VAL A 181 -2.49 6.50 18.80
N GLY A 182 -1.72 7.05 17.85
CA GLY A 182 -1.77 8.46 17.48
C GLY A 182 -2.85 8.77 16.44
N TYR A 183 -2.73 9.95 15.85
CA TYR A 183 -3.66 10.41 14.82
C TYR A 183 -3.22 9.89 13.45
N GLN A 184 -4.18 9.37 12.67
CA GLN A 184 -3.97 8.79 11.35
C GLN A 184 -2.70 7.94 11.28
N PRO A 185 -2.70 6.76 11.95
CA PRO A 185 -1.57 5.83 11.90
C PRO A 185 -1.39 5.28 10.49
N GLU A 186 -0.16 5.30 10.03
CA GLU A 186 0.28 4.81 8.72
C GLU A 186 1.03 3.49 8.85
N GLU A 187 2.22 3.39 8.27
CA GLU A 187 2.96 2.14 8.20
C GLU A 187 3.38 1.61 9.58
N ILE A 188 3.52 0.30 9.65
CA ILE A 188 3.71 -0.50 10.86
C ILE A 188 4.94 -1.41 10.70
N ALA A 189 5.78 -1.49 11.72
CA ALA A 189 6.91 -2.41 11.79
C ALA A 189 6.89 -3.21 13.09
N ILE A 190 7.42 -4.42 13.07
CA ILE A 190 7.54 -5.28 14.26
C ILE A 190 9.01 -5.61 14.51
N ILE A 191 9.49 -5.34 15.74
CA ILE A 191 10.81 -5.75 16.20
C ILE A 191 10.66 -6.45 17.56
N GLY A 192 11.10 -7.70 17.62
CA GLY A 192 10.97 -8.50 18.84
C GLY A 192 9.51 -8.65 19.25
N ASN A 193 9.16 -8.19 20.43
CA ASN A 193 7.78 -8.25 20.96
C ASN A 193 7.03 -6.91 20.92
N ASN A 194 7.49 -5.98 20.06
CA ASN A 194 6.86 -4.67 19.95
C ASN A 194 6.43 -4.35 18.53
N VAL A 195 5.29 -3.70 18.43
CA VAL A 195 4.81 -3.02 17.22
C VAL A 195 5.18 -1.55 17.30
N TYR A 196 5.67 -1.00 16.19
CA TYR A 196 6.00 0.41 16.01
C TYR A 196 5.12 0.98 14.90
N VAL A 197 4.42 2.07 15.17
CA VAL A 197 3.43 2.67 14.27
C VAL A 197 3.76 4.13 14.03
N ALA A 198 3.95 4.50 12.77
CA ALA A 198 4.12 5.88 12.36
C ALA A 198 2.77 6.61 12.40
N ASN A 199 2.66 7.68 13.21
CA ASN A 199 1.44 8.49 13.29
C ASN A 199 1.65 9.76 12.45
N SER A 200 0.81 9.96 11.43
CA SER A 200 0.94 11.11 10.54
C SER A 200 0.17 12.34 11.03
N GLY A 201 -1.03 12.15 11.53
CA GLY A 201 -1.96 13.25 11.70
C GLY A 201 -2.22 13.99 10.38
N GLY A 202 -2.06 13.32 9.22
CA GLY A 202 -2.02 13.94 7.91
C GLY A 202 -3.28 14.73 7.54
N HIS A 203 -4.44 14.38 8.10
CA HIS A 203 -5.69 15.12 7.92
C HIS A 203 -5.90 16.25 8.94
N ARG A 204 -4.92 16.55 9.78
CA ARG A 204 -5.01 17.56 10.86
C ARG A 204 -4.18 18.81 10.61
N ALA A 205 -3.78 19.08 9.36
CA ALA A 205 -3.00 20.26 9.05
C ALA A 205 -3.58 21.55 9.69
N PRO A 206 -2.78 22.40 10.33
CA PRO A 206 -1.35 22.30 10.54
C PRO A 206 -0.92 21.48 11.77
N ASN A 207 -1.85 20.86 12.51
CA ASN A 207 -1.64 20.17 13.79
C ASN A 207 -1.36 18.68 13.59
N TYR A 208 -0.34 18.35 12.78
CA TYR A 208 0.09 16.97 12.50
C TYR A 208 0.46 16.21 13.79
N ASP A 209 0.40 14.86 13.75
CA ASP A 209 1.07 14.03 14.77
C ASP A 209 2.59 13.99 14.49
N SER A 210 3.38 13.70 15.51
CA SER A 210 4.85 13.67 15.39
C SER A 210 5.47 12.43 16.00
N THR A 211 4.67 11.40 16.28
CA THR A 211 5.09 10.31 17.15
C THR A 211 5.09 8.96 16.45
N VAL A 212 5.98 8.07 16.88
CA VAL A 212 5.86 6.61 16.68
C VAL A 212 5.28 6.00 17.95
N SER A 213 4.12 5.36 17.85
CA SER A 213 3.52 4.60 18.95
C SER A 213 4.20 3.25 19.10
N VAL A 214 4.49 2.82 20.32
CA VAL A 214 5.08 1.51 20.62
C VAL A 214 4.09 0.69 21.44
N ILE A 215 3.71 -0.48 20.88
CA ILE A 215 2.74 -1.40 21.47
C ILE A 215 3.47 -2.68 21.86
N ASP A 216 3.33 -3.11 23.11
CA ASP A 216 3.76 -4.43 23.56
C ASP A 216 2.73 -5.50 23.12
N LEU A 217 3.19 -6.53 22.44
CA LEU A 217 2.35 -7.54 21.81
C LEU A 217 1.68 -8.51 22.78
N ASP A 218 2.28 -8.74 23.97
CA ASP A 218 1.70 -9.62 24.97
C ASP A 218 0.50 -8.97 25.66
N SER A 219 0.64 -7.70 26.02
CA SER A 219 -0.41 -6.93 26.70
C SER A 219 -1.37 -6.23 25.75
N MET A 220 -1.02 -6.07 24.48
CA MET A 220 -1.73 -5.22 23.51
C MET A 220 -1.97 -3.81 24.07
N LYS A 221 -0.94 -3.20 24.66
CA LYS A 221 -1.00 -1.83 25.20
C LYS A 221 0.09 -0.96 24.59
N GLU A 222 -0.25 0.29 24.31
CA GLU A 222 0.75 1.32 24.03
C GLU A 222 1.58 1.55 25.31
N VAL A 223 2.89 1.28 25.21
CA VAL A 223 3.80 1.38 26.38
C VAL A 223 4.53 2.70 26.43
N TYR A 224 4.82 3.31 25.28
CA TYR A 224 5.37 4.66 25.15
C TYR A 224 5.23 5.16 23.72
N LYS A 225 5.55 6.45 23.53
CA LYS A 225 5.70 7.07 22.21
C LYS A 225 7.10 7.62 22.03
N ILE A 226 7.55 7.65 20.80
CA ILE A 226 8.83 8.23 20.39
C ILE A 226 8.52 9.50 19.60
N ASP A 227 8.97 10.67 20.10
CA ASP A 227 8.89 11.91 19.35
C ASP A 227 9.94 11.90 18.22
N VAL A 228 9.52 12.12 16.97
CA VAL A 228 10.38 12.05 15.79
C VAL A 228 10.28 13.33 14.98
N ALA A 229 9.20 13.50 14.22
CA ALA A 229 8.93 14.64 13.35
C ALA A 229 7.45 14.64 12.94
N ILE A 230 6.95 15.77 12.47
CA ILE A 230 5.56 15.88 12.05
C ILE A 230 5.26 15.02 10.81
N ASN A 231 4.01 14.53 10.71
CA ASN A 231 3.48 13.89 9.51
C ASN A 231 4.30 12.66 9.07
N LEU A 232 4.49 11.72 9.98
CA LEU A 232 5.21 10.47 9.70
C LEU A 232 4.41 9.60 8.72
N CYS A 233 5.10 8.84 7.86
CA CYS A 233 4.45 7.99 6.86
C CYS A 233 4.99 6.56 6.88
N HIS A 234 6.21 6.35 6.41
CA HIS A 234 6.81 5.02 6.31
C HIS A 234 7.68 4.70 7.52
N ILE A 235 7.68 3.42 7.91
CA ILE A 235 8.55 2.88 8.96
C ILE A 235 9.07 1.50 8.55
N LYS A 236 10.39 1.34 8.49
CA LYS A 236 11.05 0.07 8.16
C LYS A 236 12.06 -0.30 9.26
N ALA A 237 12.25 -1.59 9.48
CA ALA A 237 13.30 -2.09 10.37
C ALA A 237 14.49 -2.61 9.55
N ASP A 238 15.73 -2.28 9.98
CA ASP A 238 16.93 -2.90 9.42
C ASP A 238 17.31 -4.20 10.17
N SER A 239 18.32 -4.91 9.68
CA SER A 239 18.75 -6.19 10.26
C SER A 239 19.34 -6.06 11.68
N LYS A 240 19.74 -4.86 12.09
CA LYS A 240 20.23 -4.56 13.44
C LYS A 240 19.11 -4.19 14.40
N GLY A 241 17.88 -4.06 13.91
CA GLY A 241 16.74 -3.64 14.70
C GLY A 241 16.65 -2.13 14.88
N ASN A 242 17.30 -1.31 14.06
CA ASN A 242 17.02 0.12 14.01
C ASN A 242 15.77 0.37 13.18
N LEU A 243 15.07 1.47 13.46
CA LEU A 243 13.91 1.90 12.72
C LEU A 243 14.27 3.07 11.79
N TRP A 244 13.80 3.01 10.57
CA TRP A 244 13.91 4.06 9.56
C TRP A 244 12.53 4.63 9.33
N VAL A 245 12.35 5.92 9.64
CA VAL A 245 11.05 6.59 9.66
C VAL A 245 11.09 7.79 8.73
N SER A 246 10.12 7.87 7.81
CA SER A 246 9.94 9.04 6.95
C SER A 246 8.94 10.03 7.52
N SER A 247 9.18 11.30 7.26
CA SER A 247 8.24 12.41 7.49
C SER A 247 7.95 13.09 6.16
N ASN A 248 6.68 13.37 5.89
CA ASN A 248 6.26 14.16 4.73
C ASN A 248 6.46 15.67 4.94
N GLY A 249 6.84 16.11 6.16
CA GLY A 249 6.84 17.50 6.52
C GLY A 249 5.45 18.12 6.50
N ASN A 250 5.36 19.42 6.23
CA ASN A 250 4.07 20.13 6.19
C ASN A 250 3.72 20.67 4.79
N TYR A 251 4.50 20.31 3.77
CA TYR A 251 4.35 20.76 2.37
C TYR A 251 4.47 22.28 2.17
N VAL A 252 4.98 23.03 3.16
CA VAL A 252 5.13 24.50 3.12
C VAL A 252 6.57 24.89 3.44
N ASP A 253 7.01 24.75 4.67
CA ASP A 253 8.32 25.21 5.17
C ASP A 253 9.08 24.14 5.98
N VAL A 254 8.44 23.02 6.33
CA VAL A 254 9.07 21.84 6.90
C VAL A 254 9.17 20.77 5.82
N ALA A 255 10.40 20.55 5.34
CA ALA A 255 10.66 19.58 4.28
C ALA A 255 10.43 18.13 4.73
N SER A 256 10.13 17.26 3.77
CA SER A 256 10.18 15.80 3.94
C SER A 256 11.58 15.36 4.37
N ASN A 257 11.67 14.32 5.21
CA ASN A 257 12.96 13.85 5.72
C ASN A 257 12.92 12.37 6.11
N LEU A 258 14.10 11.77 6.28
CA LEU A 258 14.33 10.43 6.78
C LEU A 258 15.06 10.49 8.13
N TYR A 259 14.58 9.70 9.08
CA TYR A 259 15.12 9.58 10.44
C TYR A 259 15.50 8.13 10.74
N ARG A 260 16.67 7.94 11.36
CA ARG A 260 17.05 6.65 11.95
C ARG A 260 16.84 6.73 13.45
N LEU A 261 16.13 5.74 13.99
CA LEU A 261 15.91 5.56 15.41
C LEU A 261 16.72 4.37 15.88
N GLU A 262 17.47 4.57 16.95
CA GLU A 262 18.26 3.51 17.61
C GLU A 262 17.76 3.27 19.02
N LYS A 263 17.99 2.05 19.48
CA LYS A 263 17.68 1.67 20.87
C LYS A 263 18.63 2.36 21.83
N ASP A 264 18.09 3.07 22.82
CA ASP A 264 18.81 3.68 23.93
C ASP A 264 18.23 3.15 25.24
N GLY A 265 18.94 2.20 25.85
CA GLY A 265 18.40 1.46 27.00
C GLY A 265 17.16 0.63 26.63
N ALA A 266 16.04 0.91 27.24
CA ALA A 266 14.76 0.22 27.01
C ALA A 266 13.89 0.86 25.89
N GLN A 267 14.24 2.06 25.45
CA GLN A 267 13.43 2.83 24.48
C GLN A 267 14.24 3.17 23.23
N TYR A 268 13.55 3.62 22.19
CA TYR A 268 14.16 4.17 20.99
C TYR A 268 14.21 5.69 21.05
N LYS A 269 15.22 6.26 20.40
CA LYS A 269 15.33 7.70 20.16
C LYS A 269 15.81 7.97 18.74
N VAL A 270 15.59 9.17 18.24
CA VAL A 270 16.20 9.64 16.99
C VAL A 270 17.71 9.73 17.18
N ALA A 271 18.44 8.93 16.41
CA ALA A 271 19.90 8.91 16.38
C ALA A 271 20.46 9.74 15.22
N GLU A 272 19.78 9.69 14.06
CA GLU A 272 20.23 10.38 12.84
C GLU A 272 19.07 11.08 12.13
N THR A 273 19.36 12.25 11.58
CA THR A 273 18.51 13.00 10.65
C THR A 273 19.24 13.06 9.32
N MET A 274 18.71 12.41 8.28
CA MET A 274 19.44 12.16 7.04
C MET A 274 19.44 13.36 6.08
N ASN A 275 18.52 14.30 6.22
CA ASN A 275 18.31 15.41 5.29
C ASN A 275 18.09 14.93 3.85
N ILE A 276 17.23 13.91 3.71
CA ILE A 276 16.84 13.31 2.44
C ILE A 276 15.30 13.32 2.38
N PRO A 277 14.71 13.91 1.33
CA PRO A 277 13.26 13.82 1.14
C PRO A 277 12.85 12.40 0.78
N VAL A 278 11.68 11.95 1.27
CA VAL A 278 11.16 10.59 1.06
C VAL A 278 9.68 10.67 0.75
N SER A 279 9.29 10.20 -0.44
CA SER A 279 7.88 9.90 -0.75
C SER A 279 7.56 8.42 -0.53
N ASN A 280 8.51 7.52 -0.84
CA ASN A 280 8.41 6.10 -0.53
C ASN A 280 9.80 5.47 -0.41
N MET A 281 9.88 4.33 0.28
CA MET A 281 11.14 3.61 0.48
C MET A 281 10.94 2.09 0.58
N ALA A 282 11.89 1.35 0.02
CA ALA A 282 12.05 -0.08 0.22
C ALA A 282 13.37 -0.37 0.96
N ILE A 283 13.41 -1.39 1.77
CA ILE A 283 14.65 -1.87 2.40
C ILE A 283 14.97 -3.28 1.91
N ALA A 284 16.21 -3.50 1.49
CA ALA A 284 16.70 -4.82 1.10
C ALA A 284 18.20 -4.90 1.40
N ASN A 285 18.63 -5.99 2.08
CA ASN A 285 20.03 -6.24 2.44
C ASN A 285 20.69 -5.02 3.09
N ASP A 286 20.02 -4.42 4.08
CA ASP A 286 20.43 -3.21 4.81
C ASP A 286 20.76 -2.01 3.91
N SER A 287 20.09 -1.93 2.76
CA SER A 287 20.10 -0.76 1.90
C SER A 287 18.66 -0.24 1.74
N LEU A 288 18.47 1.06 2.01
CA LEU A 288 17.20 1.72 1.71
C LEU A 288 17.28 2.32 0.31
N TYR A 289 16.30 1.97 -0.50
CA TYR A 289 16.07 2.53 -1.84
C TYR A 289 14.92 3.50 -1.73
N ILE A 290 15.16 4.76 -2.08
CA ILE A 290 14.27 5.88 -1.78
C ILE A 290 14.02 6.65 -3.06
N TYR A 291 12.77 7.04 -3.28
CA TYR A 291 12.46 8.15 -4.17
C TYR A 291 11.70 9.23 -3.43
N SER A 292 11.80 10.45 -3.92
CA SER A 292 10.96 11.58 -3.53
C SER A 292 10.41 12.28 -4.77
N SER A 293 9.16 12.69 -4.68
CA SER A 293 8.48 13.53 -5.67
C SER A 293 7.92 14.75 -4.95
N GLU A 294 8.63 15.86 -5.03
CA GLU A 294 8.28 17.10 -4.33
C GLU A 294 7.66 18.09 -5.33
N TYR A 295 6.38 18.43 -5.10
CA TYR A 295 5.67 19.38 -5.94
C TYR A 295 6.02 20.82 -5.57
N ASN A 296 6.47 21.60 -6.56
CA ASN A 296 6.74 23.01 -6.43
C ASN A 296 5.58 23.85 -6.99
N TYR A 297 4.82 24.49 -6.12
CA TYR A 297 3.68 25.32 -6.50
C TYR A 297 4.03 26.54 -7.35
N ALA A 298 5.25 27.08 -7.21
CA ALA A 298 5.69 28.24 -7.97
C ALA A 298 5.98 27.92 -9.45
N THR A 299 6.47 26.71 -9.72
CA THR A 299 6.80 26.23 -11.07
C THR A 299 5.74 25.27 -11.64
N SER A 300 4.75 24.88 -10.83
CA SER A 300 3.74 23.87 -11.17
C SER A 300 4.36 22.57 -11.69
N SER A 301 5.48 22.16 -11.10
CA SER A 301 6.21 20.96 -11.49
C SER A 301 6.68 20.16 -10.28
N SER A 302 6.86 18.85 -10.45
CA SER A 302 7.45 17.98 -9.44
C SER A 302 8.94 17.80 -9.68
N THR A 303 9.73 17.85 -8.60
CA THR A 303 11.13 17.44 -8.62
C THR A 303 11.22 16.01 -8.11
N ILE A 304 11.67 15.10 -8.97
CA ILE A 304 11.89 13.69 -8.61
C ILE A 304 13.37 13.53 -8.23
N SER A 305 13.62 12.91 -7.09
CA SER A 305 14.97 12.56 -6.65
C SER A 305 15.02 11.11 -6.14
N TYR A 306 16.22 10.54 -6.18
CA TYR A 306 16.47 9.17 -5.73
C TYR A 306 17.64 9.13 -4.74
N ALA A 307 17.62 8.19 -3.82
CA ALA A 307 18.75 7.91 -2.95
C ALA A 307 18.86 6.43 -2.62
N ILE A 308 20.08 5.94 -2.42
CA ILE A 308 20.36 4.67 -1.77
C ILE A 308 21.13 4.99 -0.51
N VAL A 309 20.62 4.46 0.64
CA VAL A 309 21.24 4.68 1.96
C VAL A 309 21.71 3.34 2.50
N ASP A 310 22.98 3.28 2.93
CA ASP A 310 23.51 2.17 3.72
C ASP A 310 22.96 2.29 5.14
N ALA A 311 22.06 1.36 5.53
CA ALA A 311 21.43 1.38 6.85
C ALA A 311 22.43 1.10 7.99
N ALA A 312 23.45 0.31 7.73
CA ALA A 312 24.45 -0.02 8.75
C ALA A 312 25.35 1.17 9.14
N ARG A 313 25.59 2.08 8.17
CA ARG A 313 26.45 3.27 8.34
C ARG A 313 25.67 4.57 8.46
N ALA A 314 24.35 4.55 8.24
CA ALA A 314 23.49 5.72 8.10
C ALA A 314 24.08 6.75 7.11
N SER A 315 24.46 6.31 5.93
CA SER A 315 25.10 7.17 4.94
C SER A 315 24.51 6.98 3.54
N VAL A 316 24.40 8.08 2.80
CA VAL A 316 24.00 8.07 1.39
C VAL A 316 25.13 7.47 0.57
N VAL A 317 24.88 6.35 -0.10
CA VAL A 317 25.85 5.71 -0.99
C VAL A 317 25.63 6.05 -2.46
N SER A 318 24.41 6.45 -2.81
CA SER A 318 24.08 6.94 -4.16
C SER A 318 22.92 7.92 -4.11
N ARG A 319 22.93 8.90 -5.01
CA ARG A 319 21.76 9.77 -5.30
C ARG A 319 21.11 9.39 -6.64
N LYS A 320 21.38 8.19 -7.12
CA LYS A 320 20.75 7.61 -8.31
C LYS A 320 20.40 6.16 -8.04
N ILE A 321 19.22 5.75 -8.46
CA ILE A 321 18.79 4.36 -8.58
C ILE A 321 18.87 3.95 -10.05
N ILE A 322 18.43 4.83 -10.95
CA ILE A 322 18.44 4.64 -12.41
C ILE A 322 19.71 5.28 -12.97
N THR A 323 20.42 4.57 -13.86
CA THR A 323 21.77 4.98 -14.32
C THR A 323 21.91 5.11 -15.83
N ASP A 324 20.89 4.78 -16.60
CA ASP A 324 20.89 4.74 -18.07
C ASP A 324 20.08 5.88 -18.72
N GLY A 325 19.57 6.81 -17.94
CA GLY A 325 18.84 7.99 -18.42
C GLY A 325 17.33 7.73 -18.60
N THR A 326 16.85 6.51 -18.31
CA THR A 326 15.43 6.17 -18.47
C THR A 326 14.54 6.71 -17.35
N GLU A 327 15.12 7.31 -16.30
CA GLU A 327 14.37 8.02 -15.25
C GLU A 327 13.45 9.11 -15.80
N SER A 328 13.79 9.68 -16.95
CA SER A 328 12.95 10.69 -17.63
C SER A 328 11.62 10.15 -18.17
N GLN A 329 11.45 8.83 -18.23
CA GLN A 329 10.20 8.18 -18.62
C GLN A 329 9.18 8.13 -17.45
N ILE A 330 9.65 8.28 -16.21
CA ILE A 330 8.82 8.21 -15.01
C ILE A 330 8.31 9.61 -14.68
N VAL A 331 6.99 9.77 -14.71
CA VAL A 331 6.31 11.07 -14.46
C VAL A 331 5.93 11.21 -13.00
N SER A 332 5.36 10.16 -12.41
CA SER A 332 4.89 10.12 -11.02
C SER A 332 5.31 8.79 -10.38
N PRO A 333 6.56 8.67 -9.89
CA PRO A 333 6.99 7.46 -9.20
C PRO A 333 6.08 7.23 -8.00
N TYR A 334 5.64 5.97 -7.79
CA TYR A 334 4.63 5.69 -6.79
C TYR A 334 4.98 4.50 -5.89
N GLY A 335 5.23 3.32 -6.43
CA GLY A 335 5.70 2.16 -5.70
C GLY A 335 7.20 1.91 -5.93
N ILE A 336 7.87 1.36 -4.93
CA ILE A 336 9.27 0.92 -5.03
C ILE A 336 9.45 -0.41 -4.30
N ALA A 337 10.13 -1.37 -4.93
CA ALA A 337 10.50 -2.64 -4.32
C ALA A 337 11.86 -3.12 -4.83
N VAL A 338 12.48 -4.03 -4.11
CA VAL A 338 13.74 -4.66 -4.50
C VAL A 338 13.58 -6.17 -4.40
N HIS A 339 13.96 -6.87 -5.47
CA HIS A 339 13.91 -8.33 -5.51
C HIS A 339 14.82 -8.91 -4.41
N PRO A 340 14.30 -9.79 -3.55
CA PRO A 340 15.03 -10.21 -2.35
C PRO A 340 16.30 -10.99 -2.65
N THR A 341 16.38 -11.69 -3.81
CA THR A 341 17.50 -12.57 -4.16
C THR A 341 18.47 -11.90 -5.13
N ASN A 342 18.01 -11.38 -6.28
CA ASN A 342 18.90 -10.86 -7.33
C ASN A 342 19.17 -9.34 -7.22
N GLY A 343 18.37 -8.62 -6.42
CA GLY A 343 18.52 -7.18 -6.21
C GLY A 343 18.01 -6.32 -7.36
N ASP A 344 17.22 -6.87 -8.28
CA ASP A 344 16.50 -6.07 -9.27
C ASP A 344 15.55 -5.08 -8.58
N ILE A 345 15.47 -3.86 -9.12
CA ILE A 345 14.72 -2.77 -8.52
C ILE A 345 13.46 -2.53 -9.37
N TYR A 346 12.33 -2.50 -8.69
CA TYR A 346 11.02 -2.21 -9.29
C TYR A 346 10.56 -0.82 -8.87
N ILE A 347 10.20 -0.01 -9.87
CA ILE A 347 9.61 1.31 -9.65
C ILE A 347 8.37 1.40 -10.53
N THR A 348 7.28 1.88 -9.95
CA THR A 348 6.06 2.12 -10.72
C THR A 348 5.86 3.61 -11.00
N ASP A 349 5.22 3.89 -12.11
CA ASP A 349 4.77 5.22 -12.51
C ASP A 349 3.24 5.27 -12.52
N ALA A 350 2.65 6.06 -11.63
CA ALA A 350 1.21 6.30 -11.58
C ALA A 350 0.74 7.32 -12.63
N LYS A 351 1.66 7.90 -13.41
CA LYS A 351 1.39 8.89 -14.47
C LYS A 351 0.54 10.06 -13.97
N ASN A 352 -0.73 10.10 -14.40
CA ASN A 352 -1.70 11.13 -14.03
C ASN A 352 -2.69 10.67 -12.97
N TYR A 353 -2.45 9.52 -12.33
CA TYR A 353 -3.31 8.89 -11.30
C TYR A 353 -4.71 8.45 -11.79
N THR A 354 -4.98 8.51 -13.07
CA THR A 354 -6.31 8.15 -13.65
C THR A 354 -6.22 7.22 -14.84
N SER A 355 -5.03 7.02 -15.37
CA SER A 355 -4.73 6.06 -16.43
C SER A 355 -3.89 4.92 -15.90
N SER A 356 -3.92 3.80 -16.61
CA SER A 356 -3.04 2.66 -16.34
C SER A 356 -1.60 3.09 -16.16
N GLY A 357 -0.97 2.58 -15.10
CA GLY A 357 0.40 2.88 -14.76
C GLY A 357 1.41 2.11 -15.58
N THR A 358 2.66 2.16 -15.16
CA THR A 358 3.75 1.37 -15.71
C THR A 358 4.63 0.83 -14.59
N LEU A 359 4.94 -0.45 -14.65
CA LEU A 359 5.97 -1.09 -13.83
C LEU A 359 7.27 -1.12 -14.62
N TYR A 360 8.34 -0.56 -14.06
CA TYR A 360 9.69 -0.64 -14.59
C TYR A 360 10.54 -1.58 -13.74
N CYS A 361 11.32 -2.42 -14.39
CA CYS A 361 12.33 -3.25 -13.75
C CYS A 361 13.72 -2.77 -14.14
N TYR A 362 14.54 -2.50 -13.16
CA TYR A 362 15.94 -2.13 -13.31
C TYR A 362 16.84 -3.21 -12.72
N SER A 363 17.99 -3.42 -13.32
CA SER A 363 19.03 -4.25 -12.69
C SER A 363 19.51 -3.61 -11.38
N LYS A 364 20.19 -4.37 -10.54
CA LYS A 364 20.87 -3.86 -9.34
C LYS A 364 21.80 -2.67 -9.62
N SER A 365 22.33 -2.57 -10.84
CA SER A 365 23.18 -1.45 -11.28
C SER A 365 22.41 -0.24 -11.81
N GLY A 366 21.08 -0.32 -11.90
CA GLY A 366 20.20 0.77 -12.32
C GLY A 366 19.94 0.85 -13.82
N ALA A 367 20.32 -0.15 -14.62
CA ALA A 367 19.95 -0.21 -16.03
C ALA A 367 18.57 -0.86 -16.20
N GLN A 368 17.72 -0.28 -17.04
CA GLN A 368 16.39 -0.81 -17.33
C GLN A 368 16.49 -2.17 -18.00
N LYS A 369 15.74 -3.14 -17.51
CA LYS A 369 15.64 -4.49 -18.08
C LYS A 369 14.39 -4.65 -18.95
N TRP A 370 13.24 -4.21 -18.44
CA TRP A 370 11.95 -4.27 -19.11
C TRP A 370 10.93 -3.36 -18.41
N SER A 371 9.76 -3.22 -19.01
CA SER A 371 8.61 -2.55 -18.41
C SER A 371 7.31 -3.26 -18.80
N ALA A 372 6.26 -3.07 -17.99
CA ALA A 372 4.93 -3.59 -18.22
C ALA A 372 3.87 -2.54 -17.88
N THR A 373 2.74 -2.57 -18.62
CA THR A 373 1.56 -1.78 -18.24
C THR A 373 0.87 -2.43 -17.04
N THR A 374 0.44 -1.62 -16.08
CA THR A 374 -0.27 -2.03 -14.85
C THR A 374 -1.71 -1.52 -14.85
N GLY A 375 -2.48 -1.84 -13.83
CA GLY A 375 -3.70 -1.09 -13.50
C GLY A 375 -3.43 0.35 -13.05
N ASP A 376 -4.46 1.01 -12.52
CA ASP A 376 -4.39 2.43 -12.11
C ASP A 376 -3.69 2.55 -10.74
N ILE A 377 -2.71 3.43 -10.61
CA ILE A 377 -1.97 3.72 -9.37
C ILE A 377 -1.33 2.46 -8.76
N PRO A 378 -0.35 1.84 -9.44
CA PRO A 378 0.36 0.68 -8.91
C PRO A 378 1.27 1.07 -7.74
N GLY A 379 0.95 0.63 -6.50
CA GLY A 379 1.57 1.14 -5.28
C GLY A 379 2.38 0.15 -4.47
N HIS A 380 1.93 -1.10 -4.37
CA HIS A 380 2.45 -2.05 -3.40
C HIS A 380 2.82 -3.38 -4.04
N PHE A 381 3.78 -4.10 -3.42
CA PHE A 381 4.37 -5.31 -3.98
C PHE A 381 4.45 -6.41 -2.94
N ALA A 382 4.18 -7.64 -3.36
CA ALA A 382 4.39 -8.82 -2.53
C ALA A 382 5.08 -9.91 -3.36
N PHE A 383 6.29 -10.30 -2.98
CA PHE A 383 7.03 -11.36 -3.64
C PHE A 383 6.51 -12.73 -3.19
N LEU A 384 6.13 -13.56 -4.13
CA LEU A 384 5.61 -14.91 -3.89
C LEU A 384 6.76 -15.91 -3.80
N PRO A 385 7.09 -16.43 -2.60
CA PRO A 385 8.13 -17.44 -2.48
C PRO A 385 7.71 -18.75 -3.13
N ARG A 386 8.66 -19.63 -3.42
CA ARG A 386 8.39 -20.99 -3.84
C ARG A 386 7.65 -21.74 -2.72
N GLU A 387 6.67 -22.54 -3.06
CA GLU A 387 6.01 -23.44 -2.12
C GLU A 387 7.03 -24.45 -1.58
N LYS A 388 7.07 -24.60 -0.24
CA LYS A 388 8.04 -25.47 0.44
C LYS A 388 7.65 -26.92 0.38
#